data_9d0360665afd3456b663c0896afffd65
#
_entry.id   9d0360665afd3456b663c0896afffd65
#
_cell.length_a   1.000
_cell.length_b   1.000
_cell.length_c   1.000
_cell.angle_alpha   90.00
_cell.angle_beta   90.00
_cell.angle_gamma   90.00
#
_symmetry.space_group_name_H-M   'P 1'
#
loop_
_entity.id
_entity.type
_entity.pdbx_description
1 polymer ?
#
loop_
_entity_poly.entity_id
_entity_poly.type
_entity_poly.pdbx_seq_one_letter_code
_entity_poly.pdbx_strand_id
1 'polypeptide(L)'
;LFRSNKEDVLKLEEELNFDHFDAEDAYCIGNEIVKKTSKPVRIRIVLDGDIVFQYLMPGKKGVEWLDRKQNTVERYQHSTYYVFLDQEERHVYDENDSTIAICGGGFPLFIKDELRGCVIVSGLAHDEDHQLIIDVLGGYKNEGICD
;
A
#
# COMPACT_ATOMS: atom_id res chain seq x y z
N LEU A 1 -8.99 -16.05 11.70
CA LEU A 1 -8.49 -15.03 10.81
C LEU A 1 -7.01 -14.79 11.05
N PHE A 2 -6.25 -14.72 10.00
CA PHE A 2 -4.82 -14.52 10.09
C PHE A 2 -4.49 -13.12 10.60
N ARG A 3 -3.57 -13.04 11.55
CA ARG A 3 -3.13 -11.77 12.10
C ARG A 3 -1.62 -11.69 12.02
N SER A 4 -1.11 -10.72 11.26
CA SER A 4 0.32 -10.50 11.14
C SER A 4 0.83 -9.66 12.32
N ASN A 5 2.01 -9.96 12.82
CA ASN A 5 2.71 -9.06 13.72
C ASN A 5 3.65 -8.16 12.91
N LYS A 6 4.28 -7.17 13.55
CA LYS A 6 5.07 -6.21 12.80
C LYS A 6 6.32 -6.82 12.17
N GLU A 7 6.88 -7.87 12.76
CA GLU A 7 8.03 -8.56 12.18
C GLU A 7 7.66 -9.27 10.88
N ASP A 8 6.47 -9.87 10.82
CA ASP A 8 5.97 -10.49 9.59
C ASP A 8 5.77 -9.46 8.49
N VAL A 9 5.24 -8.29 8.83
CA VAL A 9 5.02 -7.22 7.87
C VAL A 9 6.35 -6.69 7.35
N LEU A 10 7.31 -6.49 8.26
CA LEU A 10 8.65 -6.02 7.87
C LEU A 10 9.31 -7.00 6.90
N LYS A 11 9.17 -8.30 7.15
CA LYS A 11 9.72 -9.32 6.28
C LYS A 11 9.10 -9.24 4.89
N LEU A 12 7.79 -9.01 4.80
CA LEU A 12 7.12 -8.84 3.52
C LEU A 12 7.62 -7.60 2.78
N GLU A 13 7.88 -6.50 3.50
CA GLU A 13 8.45 -5.32 2.87
C GLU A 13 9.79 -5.63 2.23
N GLU A 14 10.61 -6.45 2.88
CA GLU A 14 11.91 -6.85 2.37
C GLU A 14 11.78 -7.81 1.18
N GLU A 15 10.83 -8.73 1.23
CA GLU A 15 10.62 -9.72 0.18
C GLU A 15 10.00 -9.13 -1.08
N LEU A 16 9.16 -8.11 -0.94
CA LEU A 16 8.48 -7.47 -2.07
C LEU A 16 9.32 -6.32 -2.61
N ASN A 17 10.55 -6.64 -2.97
CA ASN A 17 11.53 -5.72 -3.53
C ASN A 17 11.70 -6.08 -5.02
N PHE A 18 11.63 -5.08 -5.88
CA PHE A 18 11.65 -5.30 -7.33
C PHE A 18 13.01 -4.91 -7.92
N ASP A 19 13.41 -5.62 -8.95
CA ASP A 19 14.62 -5.24 -9.72
C ASP A 19 14.29 -4.16 -10.74
N HIS A 20 13.04 -4.13 -11.19
CA HIS A 20 12.57 -3.22 -12.22
C HIS A 20 11.09 -2.92 -11.97
N PHE A 21 10.71 -1.67 -12.14
CA PHE A 21 9.30 -1.27 -11.98
C PHE A 21 9.09 0.04 -12.74
N ASP A 22 8.10 0.05 -13.62
CA ASP A 22 7.75 1.26 -14.36
C ASP A 22 6.22 1.48 -14.35
N ALA A 23 5.78 2.45 -15.12
CA ALA A 23 4.36 2.82 -15.16
C ALA A 23 3.50 1.69 -15.73
N GLU A 24 4.04 0.83 -16.58
CA GLU A 24 3.28 -0.31 -17.10
C GLU A 24 3.03 -1.35 -16.01
N ASP A 25 4.03 -1.57 -15.14
CA ASP A 25 3.84 -2.42 -13.97
C ASP A 25 2.75 -1.84 -13.06
N ALA A 26 2.78 -0.53 -12.86
CA ALA A 26 1.78 0.14 -12.03
C ALA A 26 0.38 -0.02 -12.62
N TYR A 27 0.24 0.12 -13.93
CA TYR A 27 -1.04 -0.05 -14.60
C TYR A 27 -1.58 -1.47 -14.41
N CYS A 28 -0.71 -2.46 -14.56
CA CYS A 28 -1.06 -3.86 -14.35
C CYS A 28 -1.51 -4.10 -12.92
N ILE A 29 -0.73 -3.64 -11.95
CA ILE A 29 -1.02 -3.84 -10.53
C ILE A 29 -2.32 -3.14 -10.15
N GLY A 30 -2.54 -1.91 -10.62
CA GLY A 30 -3.77 -1.19 -10.34
C GLY A 30 -4.99 -1.93 -10.86
N ASN A 31 -4.91 -2.47 -12.06
CA ASN A 31 -6.01 -3.24 -12.64
C ASN A 31 -6.25 -4.56 -11.89
N GLU A 32 -5.19 -5.20 -11.40
CA GLU A 32 -5.34 -6.42 -10.61
C GLU A 32 -6.03 -6.14 -9.28
N ILE A 33 -5.72 -5.01 -8.67
CA ILE A 33 -6.41 -4.60 -7.43
C ILE A 33 -7.91 -4.44 -7.70
N VAL A 34 -8.26 -3.80 -8.82
CA VAL A 34 -9.66 -3.62 -9.21
C VAL A 34 -10.36 -4.96 -9.38
N LYS A 35 -9.68 -5.93 -9.99
CA LYS A 35 -10.27 -7.26 -10.20
C LYS A 35 -10.41 -8.05 -8.92
N LYS A 36 -9.47 -7.89 -8.00
CA LYS A 36 -9.38 -8.75 -6.81
C LYS A 36 -10.16 -8.23 -5.61
N THR A 37 -10.43 -6.94 -5.57
CA THR A 37 -11.10 -6.36 -4.42
C THR A 37 -12.52 -6.88 -4.23
N SER A 38 -12.93 -7.07 -2.97
CA SER A 38 -14.28 -7.55 -2.64
C SER A 38 -15.33 -6.43 -2.71
N LYS A 39 -14.89 -5.18 -2.55
CA LYS A 39 -15.76 -4.00 -2.56
C LYS A 39 -15.04 -2.86 -3.25
N PRO A 40 -15.76 -1.82 -3.71
CA PRO A 40 -15.12 -0.68 -4.34
C PRO A 40 -14.08 -0.02 -3.41
N VAL A 41 -12.94 0.35 -3.99
CA VAL A 41 -11.86 1.00 -3.27
C VAL A 41 -11.34 2.20 -4.07
N ARG A 42 -10.52 3.02 -3.41
CA ARG A 42 -9.67 4.02 -4.06
C ARG A 42 -8.27 3.45 -4.15
N ILE A 43 -7.61 3.66 -5.28
CA ILE A 43 -6.27 3.11 -5.52
C ILE A 43 -5.36 4.23 -5.99
N ARG A 44 -4.13 4.25 -5.50
CA ARG A 44 -3.09 5.15 -6.00
C ARG A 44 -1.75 4.42 -6.02
N ILE A 45 -1.02 4.57 -7.12
CA ILE A 45 0.36 4.06 -7.20
C ILE A 45 1.25 5.26 -7.54
N VAL A 46 2.29 5.46 -6.74
CA VAL A 46 3.24 6.56 -6.88
C VAL A 46 4.59 5.97 -7.24
N LEU A 47 5.27 6.59 -8.20
CA LEU A 47 6.61 6.19 -8.61
C LEU A 47 7.43 7.46 -8.83
N ASP A 48 8.53 7.59 -8.08
CA ASP A 48 9.46 8.72 -8.18
C ASP A 48 8.73 10.08 -8.06
N GLY A 49 7.76 10.16 -7.15
CA GLY A 49 7.02 11.38 -6.88
C GLY A 49 5.81 11.61 -7.76
N ASP A 50 5.63 10.81 -8.80
CA ASP A 50 4.50 10.97 -9.72
C ASP A 50 3.42 9.95 -9.44
N ILE A 51 2.16 10.37 -9.53
CA ILE A 51 1.03 9.45 -9.50
C ILE A 51 0.96 8.81 -10.88
N VAL A 52 1.33 7.54 -10.97
CA VAL A 52 1.34 6.81 -12.25
C VAL A 52 0.09 5.97 -12.47
N PHE A 53 -0.70 5.78 -11.42
CA PHE A 53 -2.02 5.12 -11.50
C PHE A 53 -2.89 5.68 -10.39
N GLN A 54 -4.10 6.07 -10.72
CA GLN A 54 -5.08 6.44 -9.69
C GLN A 54 -6.48 6.15 -10.22
N TYR A 55 -7.26 5.47 -9.39
CA TYR A 55 -8.62 5.14 -9.75
C TYR A 55 -9.50 5.13 -8.51
N LEU A 56 -10.58 5.89 -8.58
CA LEU A 56 -11.62 5.86 -7.56
C LEU A 56 -12.78 5.06 -8.13
N MET A 57 -13.00 3.88 -7.61
CA MET A 57 -14.04 3.00 -8.13
C MET A 57 -15.42 3.60 -7.89
N PRO A 58 -16.44 3.17 -8.67
CA PRO A 58 -17.79 3.75 -8.52
C PRO A 58 -18.26 3.75 -7.06
N GLY A 59 -18.77 4.89 -6.62
CA GLY A 59 -19.21 5.09 -5.25
C GLY A 59 -18.17 5.67 -4.32
N LYS A 60 -16.90 5.72 -4.74
CA LYS A 60 -15.82 6.33 -3.95
C LYS A 60 -15.56 7.74 -4.43
N LYS A 61 -15.36 8.66 -3.50
CA LYS A 61 -15.13 10.08 -3.80
C LYS A 61 -14.01 10.61 -2.94
N GLY A 62 -13.21 11.51 -3.55
CA GLY A 62 -12.15 12.21 -2.85
C GLY A 62 -10.88 11.40 -2.69
N VAL A 63 -9.78 12.12 -2.50
CA VAL A 63 -8.45 11.51 -2.44
C VAL A 63 -7.78 11.72 -1.08
N GLU A 64 -8.52 12.21 -0.11
CA GLU A 64 -7.95 12.56 1.19
C GLU A 64 -7.25 11.38 1.85
N TRP A 65 -7.90 10.21 1.86
CA TRP A 65 -7.30 9.02 2.48
C TRP A 65 -6.09 8.54 1.70
N LEU A 66 -6.10 8.68 0.37
CA LEU A 66 -4.93 8.35 -0.44
C LEU A 66 -3.76 9.27 -0.09
N ASP A 67 -4.03 10.57 0.03
CA ASP A 67 -3.00 11.55 0.41
C ASP A 67 -2.41 11.22 1.79
N ARG A 68 -3.27 10.93 2.75
CA ARG A 68 -2.84 10.67 4.13
C ARG A 68 -1.99 9.41 4.21
N LYS A 69 -2.39 8.35 3.52
CA LYS A 69 -1.63 7.09 3.51
C LYS A 69 -0.31 7.26 2.77
N GLN A 70 -0.29 8.03 1.68
CA GLN A 70 0.95 8.33 0.98
C GLN A 70 1.91 9.08 1.89
N ASN A 71 1.44 10.12 2.58
CA ASN A 71 2.27 10.88 3.51
C ASN A 71 2.84 9.99 4.60
N THR A 72 2.08 9.02 5.08
CA THR A 72 2.53 8.10 6.12
C THR A 72 3.67 7.20 5.62
N VAL A 73 3.52 6.61 4.42
CA VAL A 73 4.59 5.81 3.84
C VAL A 73 5.85 6.65 3.66
N GLU A 74 5.70 7.86 3.15
CA GLU A 74 6.87 8.72 2.88
C GLU A 74 7.57 9.15 4.17
N ARG A 75 6.80 9.44 5.22
CA ARG A 75 7.37 9.86 6.49
C ARG A 75 8.10 8.72 7.20
N TYR A 76 7.46 7.56 7.29
CA TYR A 76 7.98 6.45 8.10
C TYR A 76 8.80 5.45 7.30
N GLN A 77 8.69 5.47 5.97
CA GLN A 77 9.41 4.60 5.04
C GLN A 77 9.11 3.11 5.29
N HIS A 78 7.88 2.86 5.68
CA HIS A 78 7.32 1.53 5.94
C HIS A 78 5.87 1.50 5.47
N SER A 79 5.31 0.30 5.40
CA SER A 79 3.87 0.18 5.19
C SER A 79 3.13 0.85 6.34
N THR A 80 1.97 1.42 6.02
CA THR A 80 1.17 2.08 7.05
C THR A 80 0.66 1.08 8.08
N TYR A 81 0.52 -0.19 7.69
CA TYR A 81 0.12 -1.24 8.64
C TYR A 81 1.25 -1.56 9.62
N TYR A 82 2.51 -1.56 9.15
CA TYR A 82 3.66 -1.71 10.04
C TYR A 82 3.70 -0.58 11.06
N VAL A 83 3.49 0.66 10.60
CA VAL A 83 3.47 1.82 11.49
C VAL A 83 2.38 1.66 12.56
N PHE A 84 1.19 1.20 12.14
CA PHE A 84 0.09 0.95 13.07
C PHE A 84 0.49 -0.09 14.13
N LEU A 85 1.03 -1.22 13.70
CA LEU A 85 1.42 -2.29 14.63
C LEU A 85 2.55 -1.83 15.56
N ASP A 86 3.52 -1.08 15.03
CA ASP A 86 4.64 -0.58 15.82
C ASP A 86 4.17 0.41 16.89
N GLN A 87 3.29 1.33 16.53
CA GLN A 87 2.78 2.31 17.49
C GLN A 87 1.89 1.66 18.54
N GLU A 88 1.10 0.66 18.17
CA GLU A 88 0.32 -0.12 19.13
C GLU A 88 1.24 -0.81 20.15
N GLU A 89 2.30 -1.43 19.67
CA GLU A 89 3.23 -2.14 20.56
C GLU A 89 3.94 -1.20 21.52
N ARG A 90 4.34 -0.02 21.03
CA ARG A 90 5.07 0.96 21.84
C ARG A 90 4.16 1.89 22.63
N HIS A 91 2.83 1.82 22.41
CA HIS A 91 1.84 2.71 23.02
C HIS A 91 2.15 4.19 22.72
N VAL A 92 2.58 4.47 21.49
CA VAL A 92 2.85 5.82 20.99
C VAL A 92 1.94 6.05 19.79
N TYR A 93 1.16 7.13 19.81
CA TYR A 93 0.14 7.33 18.80
C TYR A 93 0.24 8.71 18.17
N ASP A 94 0.52 8.76 16.87
CA ASP A 94 0.63 10.01 16.10
C ASP A 94 -0.71 10.41 15.49
N GLU A 95 -1.81 10.17 16.22
CA GLU A 95 -3.19 10.32 15.71
C GLU A 95 -3.62 11.76 15.54
N ASN A 96 -2.90 12.71 16.17
CA ASN A 96 -3.31 14.11 16.14
C ASN A 96 -2.91 14.83 14.86
N ASP A 97 -2.14 14.19 14.00
CA ASP A 97 -1.72 14.78 12.74
C ASP A 97 -2.69 14.33 11.63
N SER A 98 -3.54 15.26 11.19
CA SER A 98 -4.57 14.97 10.20
C SER A 98 -4.01 14.75 8.79
N THR A 99 -2.70 14.97 8.58
CA THR A 99 -2.09 14.76 7.25
C THR A 99 -1.62 13.32 7.04
N ILE A 100 -1.61 12.51 8.10
CA ILE A 100 -1.19 11.11 8.01
C ILE A 100 -2.34 10.18 8.41
N ALA A 101 -2.15 8.89 8.15
CA ALA A 101 -3.11 7.86 8.53
C ALA A 101 -2.34 6.67 9.10
N ILE A 102 -2.54 6.40 10.39
CA ILE A 102 -1.88 5.29 11.09
C ILE A 102 -2.83 4.09 11.00
N CYS A 103 -2.95 3.54 9.80
CA CYS A 103 -3.80 2.39 9.53
C CYS A 103 -3.34 1.76 8.21
N GLY A 104 -3.65 0.48 8.02
CA GLY A 104 -3.21 -0.26 6.83
C GLY A 104 -3.77 0.30 5.53
N GLY A 105 -3.06 0.02 4.44
CA GLY A 105 -3.48 0.38 3.10
C GLY A 105 -2.48 1.23 2.32
N GLY A 106 -1.30 1.48 2.87
CA GLY A 106 -0.19 2.06 2.13
C GLY A 106 1.02 1.14 2.23
N PHE A 107 1.62 0.80 1.12
CA PHE A 107 2.74 -0.14 1.09
C PHE A 107 3.90 0.45 0.29
N PRO A 108 5.13 0.42 0.83
CA PRO A 108 6.27 1.02 0.14
C PRO A 108 6.66 0.22 -1.09
N LEU A 109 7.04 0.93 -2.14
CA LEU A 109 7.52 0.31 -3.37
C LEU A 109 9.03 0.42 -3.39
N PHE A 110 9.70 -0.70 -3.10
CA PHE A 110 11.15 -0.76 -3.12
C PHE A 110 11.62 -1.30 -4.47
N ILE A 111 12.58 -0.61 -5.07
CA ILE A 111 13.22 -1.03 -6.32
C ILE A 111 14.72 -1.07 -6.05
N LYS A 112 15.32 -2.24 -6.17
CA LYS A 112 16.74 -2.47 -5.85
C LYS A 112 17.06 -1.92 -4.46
N ASP A 113 16.23 -2.27 -3.50
CA ASP A 113 16.37 -1.90 -2.09
C ASP A 113 16.21 -0.40 -1.80
N GLU A 114 15.74 0.38 -2.76
CA GLU A 114 15.54 1.82 -2.60
C GLU A 114 14.06 2.15 -2.61
N LEU A 115 13.61 2.97 -1.68
CA LEU A 115 12.21 3.40 -1.63
C LEU A 115 11.95 4.39 -2.76
N ARG A 116 11.14 3.98 -3.73
CA ARG A 116 10.89 4.75 -4.94
C ARG A 116 9.44 5.18 -5.09
N GLY A 117 8.54 4.64 -4.29
CA GLY A 117 7.13 4.98 -4.40
C GLY A 117 6.27 4.21 -3.42
N CYS A 118 5.00 4.09 -3.72
CA CYS A 118 4.08 3.34 -2.86
C CYS A 118 2.84 2.89 -3.64
N VAL A 119 2.18 1.87 -3.09
CA VAL A 119 0.89 1.39 -3.56
C VAL A 119 -0.10 1.61 -2.44
N ILE A 120 -1.22 2.26 -2.74
CA ILE A 120 -2.20 2.68 -1.74
C ILE A 120 -3.58 2.19 -2.11
N VAL A 121 -4.28 1.62 -1.13
CA VAL A 121 -5.67 1.20 -1.25
C VAL A 121 -6.44 1.72 -0.05
N SER A 122 -7.63 2.25 -0.29
CA SER A 122 -8.50 2.74 0.78
C SER A 122 -9.95 2.42 0.46
N GLY A 123 -10.66 1.76 1.37
CA GLY A 123 -12.08 1.46 1.19
C GLY A 123 -12.58 0.21 1.88
N LEU A 124 -11.68 -0.69 2.29
CA LEU A 124 -12.02 -1.88 3.07
C LEU A 124 -11.67 -1.63 4.53
N ALA A 125 -11.78 -2.66 5.38
CA ALA A 125 -11.15 -2.59 6.69
C ALA A 125 -9.65 -2.44 6.47
N HIS A 126 -8.95 -1.74 7.38
CA HIS A 126 -7.57 -1.33 7.09
C HIS A 126 -6.61 -2.52 6.96
N ASP A 127 -6.86 -3.61 7.67
CA ASP A 127 -6.07 -4.82 7.52
C ASP A 127 -6.35 -5.49 6.16
N GLU A 128 -7.58 -5.38 5.66
CA GLU A 128 -7.94 -5.90 4.35
C GLU A 128 -7.36 -5.05 3.21
N ASP A 129 -7.34 -3.72 3.37
CA ASP A 129 -6.66 -2.84 2.42
C ASP A 129 -5.20 -3.26 2.27
N HIS A 130 -4.54 -3.49 3.40
CA HIS A 130 -3.14 -3.94 3.43
C HIS A 130 -2.97 -5.30 2.76
N GLN A 131 -3.81 -6.26 3.12
CA GLN A 131 -3.69 -7.63 2.58
C GLN A 131 -3.92 -7.67 1.08
N LEU A 132 -4.85 -6.87 0.58
CA LEU A 132 -5.12 -6.79 -0.85
C LEU A 132 -3.88 -6.35 -1.62
N ILE A 133 -3.16 -5.34 -1.09
CA ILE A 133 -1.93 -4.87 -1.72
C ILE A 133 -0.89 -5.99 -1.74
N ILE A 134 -0.69 -6.66 -0.62
CA ILE A 134 0.31 -7.74 -0.50
C ILE A 134 -0.01 -8.87 -1.46
N ASP A 135 -1.28 -9.27 -1.54
CA ASP A 135 -1.68 -10.36 -2.42
C ASP A 135 -1.39 -10.02 -3.88
N VAL A 136 -1.71 -8.80 -4.30
CA VAL A 136 -1.48 -8.40 -5.69
C VAL A 136 0.01 -8.24 -5.99
N LEU A 137 0.76 -7.57 -5.10
CA LEU A 137 2.20 -7.39 -5.32
C LEU A 137 2.93 -8.73 -5.32
N GLY A 138 2.58 -9.62 -4.39
CA GLY A 138 3.18 -10.95 -4.32
C GLY A 138 2.87 -11.77 -5.56
N GLY A 139 1.62 -11.75 -6.00
CA GLY A 139 1.22 -12.45 -7.22
C GLY A 139 1.93 -11.90 -8.45
N TYR A 140 2.06 -10.57 -8.55
CA TYR A 140 2.75 -9.95 -9.66
C TYR A 140 4.23 -10.33 -9.70
N LYS A 141 4.90 -10.21 -8.55
CA LYS A 141 6.33 -10.49 -8.47
C LYS A 141 6.65 -11.95 -8.73
N ASN A 142 5.83 -12.85 -8.20
CA ASN A 142 6.14 -14.29 -8.23
C ASN A 142 5.55 -15.02 -9.43
N GLU A 143 4.44 -14.52 -9.99
CA GLU A 143 3.67 -15.25 -11.00
C GLU A 143 3.47 -14.49 -12.30
N GLY A 144 3.79 -13.20 -12.33
CA GLY A 144 3.63 -12.39 -13.53
C GLY A 144 2.20 -12.34 -14.01
N ILE A 145 1.26 -12.01 -13.13
CA ILE A 145 -0.18 -12.16 -13.37
C ILE A 145 -0.78 -11.18 -14.37
N CYS A 146 0.02 -10.32 -14.96
CA CYS A 146 -0.48 -9.36 -15.95
C CYS A 146 -0.05 -9.78 -17.35
N ASP A 147 -0.93 -10.41 -18.01
CA ASP A 147 -0.70 -10.79 -19.41
C ASP A 147 -1.46 -9.87 -20.35
#